data_b543b61451c3ac0cf65c840b1a0c9a20
#
_entry.id   b543b61451c3ac0cf65c840b1a0c9a20
#
_cell.length_a   1.000
_cell.length_b   1.000
_cell.length_c   1.000
_cell.angle_alpha   90.00
_cell.angle_beta   90.00
_cell.angle_gamma   90.00
#
_symmetry.space_group_name_H-M   'P 1'
#
loop_
_entity.id
_entity.type
_entity.pdbx_description
1 polymer ?
#
loop_
_entity_poly.entity_id
_entity_poly.type
_entity_poly.pdbx_seq_one_letter_code
_entity_poly.pdbx_strand_id
1 'polypeptide(L)'
;MPINRYEDEGVANYWNNKYEQSYHPYLHGRQNKVLELISRLELPKGSKCLELGCGGGQNAIEYANKGLEVHGIDSSEELLKTAQELALKESKLSFSNVDLNQKMPFEDETFDLVVVVGTLQYLMEPSTCIKDVARILKPGGYFIVCQRNALSFNVLRRPLSFLSCLISQEGFEWGGRPVSTSVGTSVKGTKEVLIKRMVKFSNLTKWFGMAGLETSHVEGYTPDFSISPKLFRLLDKLLNF
;
A
#
# COMPACT_ATOMS: atom_id res chain seq x y z
N MET A 1 -8.00 -18.67 -13.05
CA MET A 1 -8.07 -17.59 -12.04
C MET A 1 -6.69 -17.47 -11.45
N PRO A 2 -6.12 -16.29 -11.25
CA PRO A 2 -4.88 -16.17 -10.50
C PRO A 2 -5.15 -16.64 -9.07
N ILE A 3 -4.33 -17.57 -8.59
CA ILE A 3 -4.45 -18.12 -7.23
C ILE A 3 -4.12 -16.97 -6.26
N ASN A 4 -5.07 -16.65 -5.38
CA ASN A 4 -4.84 -15.67 -4.32
C ASN A 4 -3.89 -16.28 -3.28
N ARG A 5 -2.61 -15.92 -3.34
CA ARG A 5 -1.55 -16.50 -2.50
C ARG A 5 -1.61 -16.10 -1.04
N TYR A 6 -2.33 -15.06 -0.75
CA TYR A 6 -2.51 -14.60 0.62
C TYR A 6 -3.53 -15.44 1.38
N GLU A 7 -4.19 -16.40 0.70
CA GLU A 7 -5.02 -17.44 1.32
C GLU A 7 -4.20 -18.58 1.94
N ASP A 8 -2.89 -18.65 1.66
CA ASP A 8 -2.00 -19.62 2.31
C ASP A 8 -1.73 -19.18 3.75
N GLU A 9 -2.07 -20.03 4.72
CA GLU A 9 -1.87 -19.81 6.15
C GLU A 9 -0.41 -19.48 6.49
N GLY A 10 0.56 -20.07 5.81
CA GLY A 10 1.98 -19.80 5.98
C GLY A 10 2.34 -18.37 5.57
N VAL A 11 1.71 -17.83 4.53
CA VAL A 11 1.91 -16.44 4.07
C VAL A 11 1.25 -15.47 5.05
N ALA A 12 0.05 -15.78 5.52
CA ALA A 12 -0.65 -14.96 6.51
C ALA A 12 0.15 -14.89 7.82
N ASN A 13 0.59 -16.03 8.34
CA ASN A 13 1.43 -16.12 9.54
C ASN A 13 2.75 -15.35 9.38
N TYR A 14 3.39 -15.40 8.21
CA TYR A 14 4.59 -14.62 7.94
C TYR A 14 4.34 -13.11 8.08
N TRP A 15 3.27 -12.58 7.50
CA TRP A 15 2.98 -11.14 7.59
C TRP A 15 2.58 -10.72 8.99
N ASN A 16 1.75 -11.50 9.69
CA ASN A 16 1.37 -11.24 11.07
C ASN A 16 2.61 -11.23 11.99
N ASN A 17 3.44 -12.27 11.92
CA ASN A 17 4.69 -12.35 12.69
C ASN A 17 5.67 -11.21 12.39
N LYS A 18 5.69 -10.71 11.16
CA LYS A 18 6.55 -9.57 10.80
C LYS A 18 6.21 -8.29 11.51
N TYR A 19 4.94 -8.08 11.82
CA TYR A 19 4.49 -6.93 12.61
C TYR A 19 4.63 -7.17 14.11
N GLU A 20 4.48 -8.41 14.57
CA GLU A 20 4.42 -8.74 16.00
C GLU A 20 5.78 -9.06 16.64
N GLN A 21 6.65 -9.84 15.99
CA GLN A 21 7.79 -10.49 16.63
C GLN A 21 9.15 -9.81 16.45
N SER A 22 9.30 -8.93 15.51
CA SER A 22 10.55 -8.21 15.33
C SER A 22 10.28 -6.77 14.95
N TYR A 23 10.91 -5.85 15.66
CA TYR A 23 11.06 -4.49 15.19
C TYR A 23 11.65 -4.55 13.78
N HIS A 24 10.79 -4.45 12.78
CA HIS A 24 11.21 -4.34 11.39
C HIS A 24 11.27 -2.86 11.02
N PRO A 25 12.45 -2.21 11.02
CA PRO A 25 12.57 -0.75 10.91
C PRO A 25 11.81 -0.16 9.74
N TYR A 26 11.81 -0.89 8.61
CA TYR A 26 11.11 -0.46 7.41
C TYR A 26 9.58 -0.47 7.55
N LEU A 27 8.98 -1.48 8.20
CA LEU A 27 7.54 -1.59 8.36
C LEU A 27 7.02 -0.56 9.37
N HIS A 28 7.67 -0.49 10.54
CA HIS A 28 7.32 0.48 11.57
C HIS A 28 7.57 1.92 11.12
N GLY A 29 8.65 2.17 10.40
CA GLY A 29 8.93 3.49 9.85
C GLY A 29 7.87 3.95 8.84
N ARG A 30 7.38 3.06 7.97
CA ARG A 30 6.25 3.37 7.08
C ARG A 30 4.98 3.67 7.86
N GLN A 31 4.66 2.85 8.85
CA GLN A 31 3.49 3.03 9.71
C GLN A 31 3.55 4.37 10.42
N ASN A 32 4.67 4.68 11.09
CA ASN A 32 4.88 5.95 11.78
C ASN A 32 4.73 7.15 10.83
N LYS A 33 5.24 7.02 9.60
CA LYS A 33 5.12 8.09 8.60
C LYS A 33 3.68 8.32 8.15
N VAL A 34 2.93 7.25 7.95
CA VAL A 34 1.50 7.36 7.64
C VAL A 34 0.73 7.97 8.81
N LEU A 35 1.01 7.54 10.04
CA LEU A 35 0.40 8.11 11.25
C LEU A 35 0.72 9.60 11.46
N GLU A 36 1.94 10.01 11.12
CA GLU A 36 2.34 11.43 11.10
C GLU A 36 1.51 12.22 10.08
N LEU A 37 1.38 11.71 8.85
CA LEU A 37 0.55 12.34 7.82
C LEU A 37 -0.92 12.44 8.25
N ILE A 38 -1.51 11.35 8.78
CA ILE A 38 -2.89 11.36 9.31
C ILE A 38 -3.04 12.43 10.38
N SER A 39 -2.08 12.55 11.30
CA SER A 39 -2.14 13.55 12.37
C SER A 39 -2.09 15.00 11.85
N ARG A 40 -1.42 15.24 10.70
CA ARG A 40 -1.35 16.57 10.07
C ARG A 40 -2.65 16.98 9.35
N LEU A 41 -3.52 16.00 9.02
CA LEU A 41 -4.78 16.28 8.33
C LEU A 41 -5.85 16.85 9.28
N GLU A 42 -5.62 16.79 10.59
CA GLU A 42 -6.55 17.31 11.62
C GLU A 42 -8.01 16.86 11.43
N LEU A 43 -8.19 15.60 10.98
CA LEU A 43 -9.51 15.04 10.73
C LEU A 43 -10.34 14.98 12.02
N PRO A 44 -11.63 15.31 11.98
CA PRO A 44 -12.53 15.16 13.11
C PRO A 44 -12.55 13.73 13.66
N LYS A 45 -12.74 13.57 14.98
CA LYS A 45 -12.96 12.24 15.56
C LYS A 45 -14.19 11.57 14.94
N GLY A 46 -14.07 10.29 14.61
CA GLY A 46 -15.12 9.55 13.93
C GLY A 46 -15.13 9.74 12.42
N SER A 47 -14.14 10.45 11.83
CA SER A 47 -13.98 10.48 10.37
C SER A 47 -13.80 9.06 9.84
N LYS A 48 -14.48 8.74 8.74
CA LYS A 48 -14.44 7.41 8.11
C LYS A 48 -13.17 7.21 7.32
N CYS A 49 -12.42 6.19 7.69
CA CYS A 49 -11.17 5.80 7.04
C CYS A 49 -11.29 4.42 6.41
N LEU A 50 -10.88 4.28 5.16
CA LEU A 50 -10.75 2.99 4.48
C LEU A 50 -9.27 2.62 4.33
N GLU A 51 -8.85 1.43 4.77
CA GLU A 51 -7.53 0.88 4.48
C GLU A 51 -7.61 -0.18 3.39
N LEU A 52 -6.88 0.03 2.29
CA LEU A 52 -6.81 -0.89 1.15
C LEU A 52 -5.66 -1.89 1.31
N GLY A 53 -5.98 -3.18 1.36
CA GLY A 53 -5.02 -4.25 1.62
C GLY A 53 -4.54 -4.20 3.06
N CYS A 54 -5.46 -4.25 4.00
CA CYS A 54 -5.22 -4.07 5.43
C CYS A 54 -4.47 -5.26 6.08
N GLY A 55 -4.40 -6.41 5.39
CA GLY A 55 -3.81 -7.62 5.95
C GLY A 55 -4.43 -8.02 7.28
N GLY A 56 -3.61 -8.26 8.29
CA GLY A 56 -4.04 -8.59 9.66
C GLY A 56 -4.49 -7.39 10.51
N GLY A 57 -4.67 -6.19 9.93
CA GLY A 57 -5.24 -5.03 10.62
C GLY A 57 -4.27 -4.20 11.47
N GLN A 58 -2.95 -4.48 11.40
CA GLN A 58 -1.95 -3.81 12.28
C GLN A 58 -1.84 -2.30 12.07
N ASN A 59 -2.13 -1.79 10.88
CA ASN A 59 -2.20 -0.35 10.66
C ASN A 59 -3.59 0.19 11.03
N ALA A 60 -4.65 -0.54 10.69
CA ALA A 60 -6.04 -0.13 10.95
C ALA A 60 -6.27 0.18 12.43
N ILE A 61 -5.74 -0.65 13.34
CA ILE A 61 -5.86 -0.40 14.78
C ILE A 61 -5.18 0.91 15.21
N GLU A 62 -4.04 1.24 14.62
CA GLU A 62 -3.34 2.49 14.91
C GLU A 62 -4.12 3.72 14.39
N TYR A 63 -4.82 3.59 13.26
CA TYR A 63 -5.69 4.65 12.76
C TYR A 63 -6.92 4.83 13.67
N ALA A 64 -7.50 3.73 14.16
CA ALA A 64 -8.59 3.76 15.13
C ALA A 64 -8.14 4.41 16.46
N ASN A 65 -6.92 4.14 16.92
CA ASN A 65 -6.32 4.79 18.09
C ASN A 65 -6.16 6.31 17.91
N LYS A 66 -6.07 6.80 16.67
CA LYS A 66 -6.13 8.24 16.34
C LYS A 66 -7.55 8.82 16.37
N GLY A 67 -8.55 7.99 16.60
CA GLY A 67 -9.94 8.41 16.72
C GLY A 67 -10.76 8.27 15.45
N LEU A 68 -10.24 7.64 14.39
CA LEU A 68 -10.95 7.39 13.15
C LEU A 68 -11.89 6.17 13.29
N GLU A 69 -12.95 6.14 12.51
CA GLU A 69 -13.77 4.96 12.26
C GLU A 69 -13.18 4.24 11.05
N VAL A 70 -12.58 3.06 11.26
CA VAL A 70 -11.76 2.41 10.25
C VAL A 70 -12.44 1.17 9.70
N HIS A 71 -12.54 1.12 8.37
CA HIS A 71 -12.88 -0.09 7.63
C HIS A 71 -11.65 -0.58 6.88
N GLY A 72 -11.22 -1.81 7.15
CA GLY A 72 -10.10 -2.45 6.43
C GLY A 72 -10.62 -3.44 5.40
N ILE A 73 -10.03 -3.45 4.20
CA ILE A 73 -10.35 -4.45 3.18
C ILE A 73 -9.10 -5.18 2.71
N ASP A 74 -9.24 -6.49 2.53
CA ASP A 74 -8.18 -7.34 1.96
C ASP A 74 -8.82 -8.49 1.18
N SER A 75 -8.11 -9.05 0.21
CA SER A 75 -8.58 -10.21 -0.53
C SER A 75 -8.27 -11.54 0.16
N SER A 76 -7.44 -11.54 1.20
CA SER A 76 -7.05 -12.73 1.96
C SER A 76 -7.98 -12.95 3.15
N GLU A 77 -8.84 -13.97 3.08
CA GLU A 77 -9.66 -14.38 4.22
C GLU A 77 -8.81 -14.79 5.42
N GLU A 78 -7.64 -15.38 5.18
CA GLU A 78 -6.74 -15.85 6.23
C GLU A 78 -6.14 -14.67 7.03
N LEU A 79 -5.71 -13.60 6.34
CA LEU A 79 -5.25 -12.38 7.02
C LEU A 79 -6.40 -11.69 7.77
N LEU A 80 -7.59 -11.68 7.19
CA LEU A 80 -8.76 -11.06 7.80
C LEU A 80 -9.24 -11.77 9.07
N LYS A 81 -8.95 -13.05 9.29
CA LYS A 81 -9.22 -13.72 10.57
C LYS A 81 -8.51 -13.01 11.73
N THR A 82 -7.23 -12.71 11.56
CA THR A 82 -6.46 -11.93 12.56
C THR A 82 -7.02 -10.52 12.72
N ALA A 83 -7.37 -9.86 11.63
CA ALA A 83 -7.94 -8.51 11.67
C ALA A 83 -9.30 -8.49 12.42
N GLN A 84 -10.14 -9.49 12.19
CA GLN A 84 -11.43 -9.62 12.88
C GLN A 84 -11.28 -9.80 14.39
N GLU A 85 -10.24 -10.49 14.85
CA GLU A 85 -9.93 -10.60 16.29
C GLU A 85 -9.60 -9.23 16.91
N LEU A 86 -8.99 -8.31 16.16
CA LEU A 86 -8.77 -6.92 16.60
C LEU A 86 -10.11 -6.16 16.68
N ALA A 87 -11.02 -6.36 15.73
CA ALA A 87 -12.33 -5.71 15.72
C ALA A 87 -13.19 -6.11 16.92
N LEU A 88 -13.01 -7.31 17.47
CA LEU A 88 -13.71 -7.72 18.70
C LEU A 88 -13.30 -6.88 19.93
N LYS A 89 -12.15 -6.23 19.89
CA LYS A 89 -11.57 -5.44 21.00
C LYS A 89 -11.75 -3.94 20.79
N GLU A 90 -12.03 -3.50 19.58
CA GLU A 90 -12.12 -2.09 19.21
C GLU A 90 -13.33 -1.84 18.30
N SER A 91 -14.36 -1.23 18.86
CA SER A 91 -15.65 -0.99 18.19
C SER A 91 -15.59 -0.08 16.94
N LYS A 92 -14.48 0.64 16.76
CA LYS A 92 -14.26 1.51 15.60
C LYS A 92 -13.61 0.79 14.41
N LEU A 93 -13.33 -0.50 14.56
CA LEU A 93 -12.75 -1.32 13.51
C LEU A 93 -13.81 -2.22 12.87
N SER A 94 -13.75 -2.34 11.56
CA SER A 94 -14.48 -3.33 10.80
C SER A 94 -13.65 -3.80 9.61
N PHE A 95 -13.88 -5.04 9.16
CA PHE A 95 -13.11 -5.62 8.08
C PHE A 95 -13.99 -6.41 7.13
N SER A 96 -13.65 -6.39 5.83
CA SER A 96 -14.35 -7.20 4.83
C SER A 96 -13.41 -7.73 3.75
N ASN A 97 -13.81 -8.87 3.16
CA ASN A 97 -13.09 -9.47 2.05
C ASN A 97 -13.48 -8.75 0.75
N VAL A 98 -12.50 -8.10 0.11
CA VAL A 98 -12.71 -7.37 -1.15
C VAL A 98 -11.47 -7.51 -2.03
N ASP A 99 -11.67 -7.90 -3.30
CA ASP A 99 -10.62 -7.89 -4.32
C ASP A 99 -10.51 -6.49 -4.94
N LEU A 100 -9.39 -5.82 -4.70
CA LEU A 100 -9.09 -4.48 -5.23
C LEU A 100 -8.88 -4.43 -6.76
N ASN A 101 -8.85 -5.57 -7.45
CA ASN A 101 -8.91 -5.63 -8.91
C ASN A 101 -10.35 -5.50 -9.44
N GLN A 102 -11.35 -5.48 -8.57
CA GLN A 102 -12.75 -5.27 -8.88
C GLN A 102 -13.21 -3.91 -8.36
N LYS A 103 -14.40 -3.47 -8.79
CA LYS A 103 -15.03 -2.27 -8.23
C LYS A 103 -15.34 -2.50 -6.75
N MET A 104 -14.92 -1.57 -5.90
CA MET A 104 -15.18 -1.64 -4.47
C MET A 104 -16.66 -1.46 -4.15
N PRO A 105 -17.24 -2.27 -3.23
CA PRO A 105 -18.67 -2.29 -2.92
C PRO A 105 -19.08 -1.16 -1.95
N PHE A 106 -18.61 0.04 -2.22
CA PHE A 106 -18.92 1.23 -1.44
C PHE A 106 -19.64 2.26 -2.30
N GLU A 107 -20.50 3.05 -1.67
CA GLU A 107 -21.15 4.19 -2.30
C GLU A 107 -20.17 5.32 -2.58
N ASP A 108 -20.52 6.19 -3.50
CA ASP A 108 -19.75 7.39 -3.81
C ASP A 108 -19.65 8.28 -2.56
N GLU A 109 -18.58 9.04 -2.43
CA GLU A 109 -18.40 10.06 -1.38
C GLU A 109 -18.61 9.53 0.05
N THR A 110 -18.15 8.32 0.33
CA THR A 110 -18.36 7.65 1.63
C THR A 110 -17.27 7.98 2.65
N PHE A 111 -16.00 8.06 2.22
CA PHE A 111 -14.85 8.13 3.10
C PHE A 111 -14.21 9.51 3.16
N ASP A 112 -13.78 9.92 4.35
CA ASP A 112 -13.01 11.14 4.58
C ASP A 112 -11.52 10.92 4.27
N LEU A 113 -11.05 9.67 4.48
CA LEU A 113 -9.68 9.25 4.27
C LEU A 113 -9.65 7.85 3.64
N VAL A 114 -8.82 7.68 2.61
CA VAL A 114 -8.44 6.36 2.12
C VAL A 114 -6.92 6.21 2.26
N VAL A 115 -6.47 5.06 2.78
CA VAL A 115 -5.04 4.77 2.99
C VAL A 115 -4.67 3.48 2.26
N VAL A 116 -3.53 3.48 1.58
CA VAL A 116 -2.93 2.28 0.99
C VAL A 116 -1.46 2.19 1.30
N VAL A 117 -1.04 1.08 1.92
CA VAL A 117 0.34 0.89 2.37
C VAL A 117 0.95 -0.37 1.74
N GLY A 118 1.66 -0.18 0.61
CA GLY A 118 2.40 -1.26 -0.05
C GLY A 118 1.55 -2.28 -0.80
N THR A 119 0.30 -1.97 -1.12
CA THR A 119 -0.65 -2.88 -1.76
C THR A 119 -0.75 -2.68 -3.27
N LEU A 120 -0.68 -1.44 -3.77
CA LEU A 120 -0.84 -1.13 -5.21
C LEU A 120 0.09 -1.94 -6.13
N GLN A 121 1.25 -2.33 -5.63
CA GLN A 121 2.23 -3.13 -6.38
C GLN A 121 1.75 -4.55 -6.74
N TYR A 122 0.68 -5.02 -6.15
CA TYR A 122 0.11 -6.35 -6.35
C TYR A 122 -1.12 -6.33 -7.25
N LEU A 123 -1.66 -5.16 -7.54
CA LEU A 123 -2.85 -4.99 -8.38
C LEU A 123 -2.50 -5.18 -9.86
N MET A 124 -3.42 -5.74 -10.62
CA MET A 124 -3.30 -5.87 -12.07
C MET A 124 -3.38 -4.50 -12.75
N GLU A 125 -4.34 -3.68 -12.34
CA GLU A 125 -4.61 -2.34 -12.87
C GLU A 125 -4.71 -1.30 -11.74
N PRO A 126 -3.58 -0.80 -11.19
CA PRO A 126 -3.60 0.17 -10.08
C PRO A 126 -4.34 1.46 -10.42
N SER A 127 -4.34 1.88 -11.68
CA SER A 127 -5.05 3.07 -12.15
C SER A 127 -6.57 2.95 -11.99
N THR A 128 -7.13 1.77 -12.21
CA THR A 128 -8.55 1.48 -12.02
C THR A 128 -8.92 1.54 -10.55
N CYS A 129 -8.10 0.96 -9.67
CA CYS A 129 -8.29 1.07 -8.23
C CYS A 129 -8.25 2.54 -7.77
N ILE A 130 -7.28 3.34 -8.23
CA ILE A 130 -7.16 4.76 -7.89
C ILE A 130 -8.39 5.57 -8.36
N LYS A 131 -8.91 5.26 -9.56
CA LYS A 131 -10.14 5.88 -10.05
C LYS A 131 -11.34 5.56 -9.15
N ASP A 132 -11.43 4.31 -8.68
CA ASP A 132 -12.50 3.91 -7.78
C ASP A 132 -12.33 4.53 -6.38
N VAL A 133 -11.10 4.71 -5.89
CA VAL A 133 -10.80 5.50 -4.69
C VAL A 133 -11.33 6.92 -4.82
N ALA A 134 -11.08 7.59 -5.95
CA ALA A 134 -11.58 8.95 -6.16
C ALA A 134 -13.10 9.03 -6.11
N ARG A 135 -13.80 7.99 -6.58
CA ARG A 135 -15.27 7.90 -6.50
C ARG A 135 -15.79 7.82 -5.06
N ILE A 136 -15.17 6.98 -4.24
CA ILE A 136 -15.62 6.71 -2.86
C ILE A 136 -15.15 7.76 -1.85
N LEU A 137 -14.18 8.60 -2.20
CA LEU A 137 -13.75 9.73 -1.39
C LEU A 137 -14.79 10.86 -1.44
N LYS A 138 -15.06 11.45 -0.29
CA LYS A 138 -15.84 12.68 -0.20
C LYS A 138 -15.09 13.84 -0.89
N PRO A 139 -15.82 14.85 -1.39
CA PRO A 139 -15.20 16.11 -1.79
C PRO A 139 -14.33 16.67 -0.64
N GLY A 140 -13.06 16.98 -0.92
CA GLY A 140 -12.09 17.41 0.10
C GLY A 140 -11.52 16.28 0.96
N GLY A 141 -11.88 15.03 0.71
CA GLY A 141 -11.28 13.86 1.36
C GLY A 141 -9.83 13.61 0.91
N TYR A 142 -9.12 12.79 1.66
CA TYR A 142 -7.70 12.56 1.46
C TYR A 142 -7.39 11.13 1.03
N PHE A 143 -6.40 10.99 0.14
CA PHE A 143 -5.83 9.70 -0.24
C PHE A 143 -4.35 9.64 0.14
N ILE A 144 -3.98 8.79 1.09
CA ILE A 144 -2.59 8.55 1.48
C ILE A 144 -2.09 7.28 0.81
N VAL A 145 -1.03 7.43 0.01
CA VAL A 145 -0.35 6.33 -0.66
C VAL A 145 1.07 6.19 -0.13
N CYS A 146 1.36 5.06 0.52
CA CYS A 146 2.71 4.67 0.88
C CYS A 146 3.15 3.49 0.02
N GLN A 147 4.01 3.75 -0.96
CA GLN A 147 4.42 2.78 -1.96
C GLN A 147 5.94 2.79 -2.15
N ARG A 148 6.52 1.63 -2.48
CA ARG A 148 7.91 1.57 -2.94
C ARG A 148 8.06 2.32 -4.26
N ASN A 149 8.98 3.28 -4.28
CA ASN A 149 9.37 3.91 -5.53
C ASN A 149 10.27 2.97 -6.34
N ALA A 150 9.96 2.82 -7.63
CA ALA A 150 10.77 2.05 -8.58
C ALA A 150 12.21 2.58 -8.71
N LEU A 151 12.39 3.90 -8.55
CA LEU A 151 13.66 4.60 -8.61
C LEU A 151 14.25 4.87 -7.21
N SER A 152 14.05 3.94 -6.25
CA SER A 152 14.67 4.08 -4.94
C SER A 152 16.20 3.97 -5.00
N PHE A 153 16.89 4.60 -4.05
CA PHE A 153 18.35 4.60 -3.97
C PHE A 153 18.97 3.18 -3.98
N ASN A 154 18.24 2.18 -3.51
CA ASN A 154 18.65 0.77 -3.58
C ASN A 154 18.67 0.20 -5.00
N VAL A 155 17.89 0.78 -5.92
CA VAL A 155 17.89 0.39 -7.34
C VAL A 155 19.10 0.98 -8.06
N LEU A 156 19.57 2.17 -7.66
CA LEU A 156 20.78 2.80 -8.18
C LEU A 156 22.05 1.95 -7.96
N ARG A 157 22.07 1.13 -6.91
CA ARG A 157 23.15 0.18 -6.63
C ARG A 157 23.16 -1.03 -7.59
N ARG A 158 22.15 -1.17 -8.43
CA ARG A 158 22.01 -2.26 -9.40
C ARG A 158 21.81 -1.67 -10.81
N PRO A 159 22.90 -1.36 -11.53
CA PRO A 159 22.84 -0.57 -12.77
C PRO A 159 21.96 -1.16 -13.86
N LEU A 160 21.92 -2.50 -13.99
CA LEU A 160 21.05 -3.17 -14.97
C LEU A 160 19.56 -3.03 -14.60
N SER A 161 19.21 -3.10 -13.32
CA SER A 161 17.84 -2.92 -12.83
C SER A 161 17.42 -1.45 -12.96
N PHE A 162 18.34 -0.52 -12.76
CA PHE A 162 18.12 0.91 -12.98
C PHE A 162 17.83 1.23 -14.45
N LEU A 163 18.67 0.71 -15.35
CA LEU A 163 18.51 0.91 -16.79
C LEU A 163 17.16 0.37 -17.29
N SER A 164 16.79 -0.82 -16.85
CA SER A 164 15.52 -1.45 -17.19
C SER A 164 14.33 -0.65 -16.64
N CYS A 165 14.45 -0.06 -15.47
CA CYS A 165 13.43 0.81 -14.89
C CYS A 165 13.26 2.13 -15.65
N LEU A 166 14.33 2.68 -16.23
CA LEU A 166 14.27 3.89 -17.07
C LEU A 166 13.53 3.63 -18.39
N ILE A 167 13.74 2.46 -18.98
CA ILE A 167 13.22 2.11 -20.30
C ILE A 167 11.75 1.67 -20.25
N SER A 168 11.28 1.09 -19.15
CA SER A 168 9.92 0.58 -19.07
C SER A 168 8.91 1.73 -18.88
N GLN A 169 7.90 1.78 -19.76
CA GLN A 169 6.85 2.81 -19.70
C GLN A 169 5.83 2.58 -18.59
N GLU A 170 5.63 1.34 -18.13
CA GLU A 170 4.53 0.97 -17.21
C GLU A 170 4.96 0.66 -15.79
N GLY A 171 6.21 0.90 -15.44
CA GLY A 171 6.81 0.43 -14.20
C GLY A 171 7.53 -0.89 -14.42
N PHE A 172 8.47 -1.17 -13.56
CA PHE A 172 9.33 -2.34 -13.64
C PHE A 172 8.56 -3.57 -13.14
N GLU A 173 8.16 -4.44 -14.05
CA GLU A 173 7.99 -5.85 -13.69
C GLU A 173 9.36 -6.36 -13.27
N TRP A 174 9.54 -6.72 -12.04
CA TRP A 174 10.76 -7.36 -11.56
C TRP A 174 10.94 -8.65 -12.35
N GLY A 175 11.70 -8.44 -13.45
CA GLY A 175 11.79 -9.28 -14.59
C GLY A 175 11.65 -10.73 -14.32
N GLY A 176 10.75 -11.39 -14.97
CA GLY A 176 10.71 -12.77 -15.41
C GLY A 176 11.40 -13.86 -14.59
N ARG A 177 12.13 -13.50 -13.57
CA ARG A 177 12.56 -14.41 -12.53
C ARG A 177 11.46 -14.48 -11.50
N PRO A 178 10.96 -15.71 -11.22
CA PRO A 178 10.16 -15.90 -10.03
C PRO A 178 10.91 -15.18 -8.92
N VAL A 179 10.31 -14.13 -8.34
CA VAL A 179 10.77 -13.68 -7.05
C VAL A 179 10.58 -14.90 -6.21
N SER A 180 11.64 -15.67 -6.06
CA SER A 180 11.81 -16.54 -4.93
C SER A 180 11.64 -15.58 -3.79
N THR A 181 10.41 -15.34 -3.41
CA THR A 181 10.12 -14.81 -2.12
C THR A 181 10.74 -15.83 -1.21
N SER A 182 11.85 -15.48 -0.62
CA SER A 182 12.34 -16.07 0.62
C SER A 182 11.38 -15.72 1.77
N VAL A 183 10.14 -15.45 1.44
CA VAL A 183 8.98 -15.54 2.29
C VAL A 183 8.73 -17.01 2.42
N GLY A 184 9.38 -17.62 3.38
CA GLY A 184 9.29 -18.93 3.96
C GLY A 184 8.37 -20.01 3.37
N THR A 185 8.03 -19.92 2.13
CA THR A 185 7.19 -20.87 1.41
C THR A 185 8.05 -21.89 0.68
N SER A 186 8.84 -22.60 1.44
CA SER A 186 9.07 -23.97 1.07
C SER A 186 7.86 -24.84 1.49
N VAL A 187 6.65 -24.36 1.28
CA VAL A 187 5.50 -25.21 1.31
C VAL A 187 5.45 -25.93 -0.03
N LYS A 188 6.05 -27.13 -0.02
CA LYS A 188 5.84 -28.19 -1.01
C LYS A 188 5.75 -27.75 -2.47
N GLY A 189 6.89 -27.40 -3.07
CA GLY A 189 7.08 -27.68 -4.50
C GLY A 189 6.39 -26.82 -5.55
N THR A 190 5.58 -25.84 -5.21
CA THR A 190 4.97 -24.93 -6.18
C THR A 190 5.81 -23.69 -6.35
N LYS A 191 6.55 -23.62 -7.47
CA LYS A 191 7.22 -22.40 -7.93
C LYS A 191 6.19 -21.44 -8.49
N GLU A 192 5.43 -20.81 -7.64
CA GLU A 192 4.52 -19.77 -8.08
C GLU A 192 5.23 -18.44 -8.20
N VAL A 193 4.95 -17.70 -9.24
CA VAL A 193 5.54 -16.39 -9.54
C VAL A 193 4.64 -15.30 -8.99
N LEU A 194 5.04 -14.65 -7.90
CA LEU A 194 4.37 -13.44 -7.45
C LEU A 194 4.83 -12.28 -8.34
N ILE A 195 3.97 -11.80 -9.21
CA ILE A 195 4.24 -10.60 -10.00
C ILE A 195 4.10 -9.40 -9.07
N LYS A 196 5.24 -8.79 -8.75
CA LYS A 196 5.31 -7.58 -7.95
C LYS A 196 5.78 -6.44 -8.84
N ARG A 197 4.89 -5.50 -9.10
CA ARG A 197 5.20 -4.32 -9.91
C ARG A 197 5.77 -3.22 -9.02
N MET A 198 6.83 -2.57 -9.48
CA MET A 198 7.32 -1.35 -8.83
C MET A 198 6.75 -0.15 -9.58
N VAL A 199 5.99 0.68 -8.87
CA VAL A 199 5.30 1.83 -9.47
C VAL A 199 6.25 3.02 -9.50
N LYS A 200 6.38 3.67 -10.66
CA LYS A 200 7.06 4.96 -10.77
C LYS A 200 6.19 6.06 -10.15
N PHE A 201 6.82 7.04 -9.51
CA PHE A 201 6.11 8.17 -8.95
C PHE A 201 5.36 8.98 -10.03
N SER A 202 5.96 9.15 -11.21
CA SER A 202 5.31 9.79 -12.36
C SER A 202 4.02 9.09 -12.80
N ASN A 203 3.97 7.76 -12.72
CA ASN A 203 2.75 7.02 -13.02
C ASN A 203 1.68 7.26 -11.95
N LEU A 204 2.05 7.31 -10.68
CA LEU A 204 1.10 7.63 -9.60
C LEU A 204 0.49 9.02 -9.79
N THR A 205 1.32 10.05 -10.03
CA THR A 205 0.83 11.42 -10.25
C THR A 205 -0.04 11.54 -11.51
N LYS A 206 0.29 10.81 -12.57
CA LYS A 206 -0.53 10.71 -13.77
C LYS A 206 -1.90 10.08 -13.45
N TRP A 207 -1.92 8.96 -12.74
CA TRP A 207 -3.17 8.28 -12.37
C TRP A 207 -4.02 9.11 -11.43
N PHE A 208 -3.41 9.83 -10.50
CA PHE A 208 -4.13 10.77 -9.63
C PHE A 208 -4.80 11.87 -10.44
N GLY A 209 -4.05 12.53 -11.35
CA GLY A 209 -4.63 13.56 -12.21
C GLY A 209 -5.76 13.05 -13.10
N MET A 210 -5.63 11.82 -13.66
CA MET A 210 -6.68 11.18 -14.45
C MET A 210 -7.93 10.83 -13.62
N ALA A 211 -7.78 10.64 -12.32
CA ALA A 211 -8.86 10.37 -11.38
C ALA A 211 -9.44 11.66 -10.74
N GLY A 212 -8.92 12.85 -11.10
CA GLY A 212 -9.33 14.11 -10.49
C GLY A 212 -8.76 14.37 -9.10
N LEU A 213 -7.72 13.62 -8.70
CA LEU A 213 -7.04 13.81 -7.43
C LEU A 213 -5.84 14.75 -7.60
N GLU A 214 -5.70 15.71 -6.69
CA GLU A 214 -4.57 16.62 -6.65
C GLU A 214 -3.50 16.12 -5.66
N THR A 215 -2.22 16.16 -6.09
CA THR A 215 -1.10 15.80 -5.22
C THR A 215 -0.67 16.98 -4.37
N SER A 216 -1.08 17.04 -3.12
CA SER A 216 -0.75 18.13 -2.19
C SER A 216 0.59 17.93 -1.48
N HIS A 217 0.98 16.70 -1.19
CA HIS A 217 2.19 16.41 -0.42
C HIS A 217 2.90 15.16 -0.94
N VAL A 218 4.23 15.23 -1.03
CA VAL A 218 5.10 14.09 -1.39
C VAL A 218 6.31 14.08 -0.48
N GLU A 219 6.59 12.94 0.11
CA GLU A 219 7.73 12.74 0.98
C GLU A 219 8.39 11.38 0.72
N GLY A 220 9.72 11.37 0.61
CA GLY A 220 10.50 10.14 0.54
C GLY A 220 10.83 9.63 1.94
N TYR A 221 10.67 8.33 2.15
CA TYR A 221 11.09 7.65 3.37
C TYR A 221 12.10 6.56 3.06
N THR A 222 13.22 6.55 3.78
CA THR A 222 14.16 5.43 3.86
C THR A 222 14.38 5.09 5.34
N PRO A 223 14.67 3.82 5.69
CA PRO A 223 14.95 3.46 7.09
C PRO A 223 16.10 4.23 7.72
N ASP A 224 17.07 4.66 6.91
CA ASP A 224 18.33 5.26 7.37
C ASP A 224 18.30 6.79 7.35
N PHE A 225 17.49 7.40 6.51
CA PHE A 225 17.32 8.86 6.43
C PHE A 225 16.05 9.24 5.66
N SER A 226 15.47 10.38 6.01
CA SER A 226 14.37 10.98 5.24
C SER A 226 14.93 11.93 4.18
N ILE A 227 14.45 11.79 2.96
CA ILE A 227 14.79 12.71 1.87
C ILE A 227 13.77 13.86 1.90
N SER A 228 14.28 15.10 1.89
CA SER A 228 13.38 16.25 1.89
C SER A 228 12.44 16.22 0.67
N PRO A 229 11.20 16.72 0.78
CA PRO A 229 10.26 16.76 -0.35
C PRO A 229 10.80 17.47 -1.58
N LYS A 230 11.59 18.53 -1.38
CA LYS A 230 12.23 19.29 -2.46
C LYS A 230 13.26 18.46 -3.22
N LEU A 231 14.12 17.76 -2.48
CA LEU A 231 15.15 16.89 -3.07
C LEU A 231 14.51 15.68 -3.75
N PHE A 232 13.47 15.10 -3.17
CA PHE A 232 12.72 14.01 -3.78
C PHE A 232 12.12 14.43 -5.13
N ARG A 233 11.42 15.58 -5.19
CA ARG A 233 10.86 16.12 -6.44
C ARG A 233 11.94 16.46 -7.47
N LEU A 234 13.10 16.97 -7.04
CA LEU A 234 14.21 17.24 -7.92
C LEU A 234 14.79 15.95 -8.52
N LEU A 235 15.02 14.94 -7.69
CA LEU A 235 15.50 13.63 -8.15
C LEU A 235 14.49 12.94 -9.05
N ASP A 236 13.20 13.04 -8.75
CA ASP A 236 12.13 12.50 -9.58
C ASP A 236 12.10 13.17 -10.96
N LYS A 237 12.22 14.51 -11.02
CA LYS A 237 12.34 15.24 -12.30
C LYS A 237 13.58 14.85 -13.10
N LEU A 238 14.71 14.61 -12.45
CA LEU A 238 15.96 14.24 -13.11
C LEU A 238 15.95 12.79 -13.61
N LEU A 239 15.19 11.91 -12.98
CA LEU A 239 15.19 10.47 -13.25
C LEU A 239 13.96 10.01 -14.06
N ASN A 240 12.95 10.84 -14.26
CA ASN A 240 11.71 10.54 -14.97
C ASN A 240 11.60 11.29 -16.31
N PHE A 241 12.72 11.45 -17.04
CA PHE A 241 12.70 11.91 -18.43
C PHE A 241 11.96 10.96 -19.35
#